data_23a9daf42fd35b5d1cc9869f7387bb43
#
_entry.id   23a9daf42fd35b5d1cc9869f7387bb43
#
_cell.length_a   1.000
_cell.length_b   1.000
_cell.length_c   1.000
_cell.angle_alpha   90.00
_cell.angle_beta   90.00
_cell.angle_gamma   90.00
#
_symmetry.space_group_name_H-M   'P 1'
#
loop_
_entity.id
_entity.type
_entity.pdbx_description
1 polymer ?
#
loop_
_entity_poly.entity_id
_entity_poly.type
_entity_poly.pdbx_seq_one_letter_code
_entity_poly.pdbx_strand_id
1 'polypeptide(L)'
;TPYLIISDEMTRELGLAAKRGVDVRVFTPGIPDKKVIYGVTRSYYSGLVRQGVRVYEYTPGFLHAKQMLCDEDTATVGTINMDYRSLYHHFENGVWMHGCDAIRDIEADFDKLIQDSEEVTDKYRDGRKNIAVRGWQCIMRLIAPLL
;
A
#
# COMPACT_ATOMS: atom_id res chain seq x y z
N THR A 1 -3.76 -1.76 -3.06
CA THR A 1 -2.79 -2.53 -3.85
C THR A 1 -2.57 -3.93 -3.26
N PRO A 2 -2.46 -5.01 -4.07
CA PRO A 2 -2.16 -6.36 -3.56
C PRO A 2 -0.74 -6.50 -3.03
N TYR A 3 0.21 -5.77 -3.61
CA TYR A 3 1.62 -5.79 -3.23
C TYR A 3 2.11 -4.39 -2.92
N LEU A 4 2.85 -4.26 -1.82
CA LEU A 4 3.43 -3.00 -1.35
C LEU A 4 4.95 -3.21 -1.18
N ILE A 5 5.69 -3.06 -2.29
CA ILE A 5 7.14 -3.26 -2.37
C ILE A 5 7.73 -2.04 -3.08
N ILE A 6 7.65 -0.91 -2.43
CA ILE A 6 7.91 0.42 -3.00
C ILE A 6 9.35 0.89 -2.80
N SER A 7 9.80 1.78 -3.65
CA SER A 7 11.09 2.43 -3.53
C SER A 7 11.17 3.36 -2.30
N ASP A 8 12.39 3.72 -1.93
CA ASP A 8 12.60 4.68 -0.83
C ASP A 8 12.05 6.06 -1.17
N GLU A 9 12.09 6.47 -2.45
CA GLU A 9 11.49 7.71 -2.94
C GLU A 9 9.97 7.71 -2.72
N MET A 10 9.28 6.64 -3.13
CA MET A 10 7.84 6.53 -2.94
C MET A 10 7.48 6.51 -1.46
N THR A 11 8.24 5.77 -0.65
CA THR A 11 8.07 5.74 0.81
C THR A 11 8.21 7.15 1.41
N ARG A 12 9.21 7.91 0.94
CA ARG A 12 9.46 9.29 1.39
C ARG A 12 8.33 10.22 0.98
N GLU A 13 7.85 10.16 -0.26
CA GLU A 13 6.79 11.05 -0.74
C GLU A 13 5.46 10.81 -0.02
N LEU A 14 5.06 9.55 0.20
CA LEU A 14 3.89 9.22 1.03
C LEU A 14 4.04 9.74 2.46
N GLY A 15 5.23 9.59 3.04
CA GLY A 15 5.53 10.11 4.36
C GLY A 15 5.54 11.64 4.43
N LEU A 16 6.04 12.33 3.42
CA LEU A 16 6.00 13.79 3.33
C LEU A 16 4.56 14.30 3.20
N ALA A 17 3.72 13.63 2.42
CA ALA A 17 2.29 13.94 2.34
C ALA A 17 1.62 13.83 3.73
N ALA A 18 1.83 12.72 4.44
CA ALA A 18 1.31 12.52 5.79
C ALA A 18 1.80 13.58 6.77
N LYS A 19 3.09 13.95 6.74
CA LYS A 19 3.67 15.02 7.59
C LYS A 19 3.13 16.41 7.29
N ARG A 20 2.64 16.65 6.06
CA ARG A 20 1.95 17.90 5.71
C ARG A 20 0.48 17.93 6.14
N GLY A 21 -0.01 16.86 6.77
CA GLY A 21 -1.39 16.77 7.28
C GLY A 21 -2.37 16.05 6.35
N VAL A 22 -1.90 15.45 5.24
CA VAL A 22 -2.74 14.61 4.39
C VAL A 22 -3.01 13.28 5.10
N ASP A 23 -4.25 12.83 5.13
CA ASP A 23 -4.64 11.51 5.64
C ASP A 23 -4.29 10.42 4.61
N VAL A 24 -3.03 9.99 4.62
CA VAL A 24 -2.53 8.97 3.70
C VAL A 24 -2.89 7.59 4.22
N ARG A 25 -3.70 6.85 3.48
CA ARG A 25 -4.16 5.50 3.79
C ARG A 25 -3.67 4.51 2.74
N VAL A 26 -3.14 3.38 3.19
CA VAL A 26 -2.70 2.28 2.31
C VAL A 26 -3.45 1.01 2.67
N PHE A 27 -4.08 0.40 1.66
CA PHE A 27 -4.83 -0.84 1.80
C PHE A 27 -4.09 -1.98 1.11
N THR A 28 -3.93 -3.09 1.83
CA THR A 28 -3.28 -4.31 1.34
C THR A 28 -4.12 -5.54 1.72
N PRO A 29 -3.89 -6.71 1.11
CA PRO A 29 -4.59 -7.92 1.54
C PRO A 29 -4.25 -8.32 2.97
N GLY A 30 -5.24 -8.67 3.77
CA GLY A 30 -5.06 -9.39 5.04
C GLY A 30 -4.84 -10.89 4.83
N ILE A 31 -5.39 -11.45 3.73
CA ILE A 31 -5.22 -12.85 3.31
C ILE A 31 -4.30 -12.90 2.08
N PRO A 32 -3.12 -13.51 2.18
CA PRO A 32 -2.15 -13.53 1.09
C PRO A 32 -2.46 -14.60 0.03
N ASP A 33 -2.12 -14.31 -1.23
CA ASP A 33 -1.94 -15.30 -2.30
C ASP A 33 -0.54 -15.96 -2.23
N LYS A 34 0.49 -15.16 -1.92
CA LYS A 34 1.90 -15.59 -1.84
C LYS A 34 2.51 -15.19 -0.49
N LYS A 35 2.77 -16.17 0.37
CA LYS A 35 3.25 -15.94 1.75
C LYS A 35 4.55 -15.13 1.83
N VAL A 36 5.49 -15.34 0.89
CA VAL A 36 6.77 -14.63 0.86
C VAL A 36 6.54 -13.14 0.55
N ILE A 37 5.82 -12.85 -0.53
CA ILE A 37 5.49 -11.47 -0.94
C ILE A 37 4.70 -10.73 0.14
N TYR A 38 3.81 -11.43 0.82
CA TYR A 38 3.08 -10.89 1.96
C TYR A 38 4.00 -10.49 3.12
N GLY A 39 5.00 -11.33 3.42
CA GLY A 39 6.02 -11.01 4.42
C GLY A 39 6.85 -9.79 4.04
N VAL A 40 7.20 -9.64 2.75
CA VAL A 40 7.91 -8.46 2.23
C VAL A 40 7.02 -7.22 2.32
N THR A 41 5.79 -7.27 1.83
CA THR A 41 4.80 -6.19 1.93
C THR A 41 4.71 -5.66 3.37
N ARG A 42 4.51 -6.54 4.34
CA ARG A 42 4.45 -6.17 5.77
C ARG A 42 5.75 -5.59 6.33
N SER A 43 6.87 -5.79 5.66
CA SER A 43 8.14 -5.19 6.07
C SER A 43 8.17 -3.68 5.90
N TYR A 44 7.39 -3.15 4.94
CA TYR A 44 7.29 -1.71 4.65
C TYR A 44 6.39 -0.96 5.62
N TYR A 45 5.41 -1.63 6.26
CA TYR A 45 4.43 -0.98 7.12
C TYR A 45 5.06 -0.11 8.22
N SER A 46 6.01 -0.65 8.98
CA SER A 46 6.63 0.11 10.07
C SER A 46 7.36 1.37 9.60
N GLY A 47 7.89 1.38 8.37
CA GLY A 47 8.51 2.55 7.76
C GLY A 47 7.49 3.63 7.46
N LEU A 48 6.39 3.27 6.83
CA LEU A 48 5.28 4.15 6.48
C LEU A 48 4.56 4.69 7.73
N VAL A 49 4.22 3.81 8.67
CA VAL A 49 3.53 4.16 9.93
C VAL A 49 4.32 5.17 10.75
N ARG A 50 5.66 5.04 10.86
CA ARG A 50 6.51 6.03 11.55
C ARG A 50 6.50 7.41 10.89
N GLN A 51 6.10 7.49 9.63
CA GLN A 51 5.98 8.75 8.90
C GLN A 51 4.56 9.32 8.93
N GLY A 52 3.60 8.62 9.57
CA GLY A 52 2.23 9.07 9.73
C GLY A 52 1.24 8.46 8.74
N VAL A 53 1.67 7.54 7.89
CA VAL A 53 0.80 6.82 6.97
C VAL A 53 0.00 5.77 7.73
N ARG A 54 -1.31 5.69 7.48
CA ARG A 54 -2.21 4.69 8.04
C ARG A 54 -2.25 3.45 7.16
N VAL A 55 -2.21 2.27 7.76
CA VAL A 55 -2.17 0.99 7.04
C VAL A 55 -3.36 0.12 7.42
N TYR A 56 -4.02 -0.41 6.42
CA TYR A 56 -5.21 -1.26 6.53
C TYR A 56 -4.98 -2.60 5.85
N GLU A 57 -5.43 -3.68 6.49
CA GLU A 57 -5.44 -5.03 5.93
C GLU A 57 -6.89 -5.46 5.63
N TYR A 58 -7.21 -5.67 4.36
CA TYR A 58 -8.52 -6.15 3.91
C TYR A 58 -8.75 -7.59 4.37
N THR A 59 -9.84 -7.83 5.11
CA THR A 59 -10.06 -9.11 5.82
C THR A 59 -10.96 -10.11 5.10
N PRO A 60 -11.94 -9.72 4.25
CA PRO A 60 -12.88 -10.68 3.67
C PRO A 60 -12.28 -11.62 2.61
N GLY A 61 -11.11 -11.26 2.05
CA GLY A 61 -10.52 -12.04 0.97
C GLY A 61 -9.18 -11.48 0.48
N PHE A 62 -8.78 -11.88 -0.73
CA PHE A 62 -7.59 -11.35 -1.38
C PHE A 62 -7.93 -10.05 -2.14
N LEU A 63 -7.44 -8.92 -1.64
CA LEU A 63 -7.56 -7.62 -2.30
C LEU A 63 -6.65 -7.58 -3.53
N HIS A 64 -7.24 -7.55 -4.72
CA HIS A 64 -6.47 -7.48 -5.99
C HIS A 64 -6.66 -6.16 -6.75
N ALA A 65 -7.38 -5.19 -6.19
CA ALA A 65 -7.55 -3.87 -6.77
C ALA A 65 -6.21 -3.10 -6.82
N LYS A 66 -6.02 -2.31 -7.88
CA LYS A 66 -4.93 -1.36 -8.05
C LYS A 66 -5.55 -0.03 -8.42
N GLN A 67 -5.83 0.74 -7.40
CA GLN A 67 -6.49 2.04 -7.54
C GLN A 67 -5.93 3.02 -6.51
N MET A 68 -5.98 4.27 -6.85
CA MET A 68 -5.63 5.38 -5.96
C MET A 68 -6.71 6.45 -6.08
N LEU A 69 -7.02 7.09 -4.96
CA LEU A 69 -7.91 8.25 -4.89
C LEU A 69 -7.16 9.37 -4.18
N CYS A 70 -7.26 10.58 -4.70
CA CYS A 70 -6.66 11.78 -4.12
C CYS A 70 -7.70 12.90 -4.10
N ASP A 71 -7.94 13.46 -2.91
CA ASP A 71 -8.76 14.63 -2.64
C ASP A 71 -10.17 14.61 -3.30
N GLU A 72 -10.78 13.43 -3.42
CA GLU A 72 -12.14 13.22 -3.93
C GLU A 72 -12.37 13.68 -5.39
N ASP A 73 -11.33 14.14 -6.08
CA ASP A 73 -11.42 14.67 -7.45
C ASP A 73 -10.48 13.99 -8.46
N THR A 74 -9.50 13.24 -7.99
CA THR A 74 -8.51 12.58 -8.85
C THR A 74 -8.36 11.12 -8.49
N ALA A 75 -8.43 10.23 -9.48
CA ALA A 75 -8.27 8.79 -9.25
C ALA A 75 -7.46 8.11 -10.35
N THR A 76 -6.85 6.98 -10.00
CA THR A 76 -6.26 6.06 -10.96
C THR A 76 -6.79 4.64 -10.74
N VAL A 77 -7.10 3.94 -11.82
CA VAL A 77 -7.48 2.52 -11.81
C VAL A 77 -6.76 1.80 -12.94
N GLY A 78 -6.24 0.61 -12.67
CA GLY A 78 -5.54 -0.13 -13.71
C GLY A 78 -4.87 -1.40 -13.24
N THR A 79 -3.74 -1.72 -13.86
CA THR A 79 -2.96 -2.93 -13.57
C THR A 79 -1.77 -2.67 -12.65
N ILE A 80 -1.45 -1.41 -12.35
CA ILE A 80 -0.23 -0.95 -11.68
C ILE A 80 -0.27 -1.27 -10.18
N ASN A 81 0.51 -2.25 -9.73
CA ASN A 81 0.75 -2.46 -8.30
C ASN A 81 1.73 -1.42 -7.75
N MET A 82 1.72 -1.24 -6.44
CA MET A 82 2.75 -0.46 -5.74
C MET A 82 3.97 -1.33 -5.45
N ASP A 83 4.61 -1.83 -6.52
CA ASP A 83 5.83 -2.64 -6.46
C ASP A 83 6.81 -2.25 -7.57
N TYR A 84 8.09 -2.66 -7.40
CA TYR A 84 9.15 -2.35 -8.37
C TYR A 84 8.84 -2.90 -9.76
N ARG A 85 8.23 -4.06 -9.82
CA ARG A 85 7.93 -4.73 -11.08
C ARG A 85 6.94 -3.93 -11.91
N SER A 86 5.84 -3.50 -11.32
CA SER A 86 4.84 -2.66 -12.00
C SER A 86 5.37 -1.27 -12.32
N LEU A 87 6.13 -0.66 -11.38
CA LEU A 87 6.55 0.74 -11.54
C LEU A 87 7.76 0.92 -12.48
N TYR A 88 8.63 -0.09 -12.64
CA TYR A 88 9.90 0.07 -13.35
C TYR A 88 10.19 -0.98 -14.43
N HIS A 89 9.54 -2.15 -14.42
CA HIS A 89 9.94 -3.28 -15.26
C HIS A 89 8.86 -3.81 -16.20
N HIS A 90 7.57 -3.62 -15.86
CA HIS A 90 6.46 -4.10 -16.68
C HIS A 90 5.85 -2.98 -17.52
N PHE A 91 5.20 -3.40 -18.62
CA PHE A 91 4.23 -2.56 -19.28
C PHE A 91 2.90 -2.73 -18.58
N GLU A 92 2.39 -1.63 -18.05
CA GLU A 92 1.15 -1.58 -17.30
C GLU A 92 0.14 -0.68 -18.01
N ASN A 93 -1.13 -0.85 -17.71
CA ASN A 93 -2.20 -0.01 -18.24
C ASN A 93 -3.00 0.60 -17.10
N GLY A 94 -3.26 1.88 -17.18
CA GLY A 94 -4.02 2.61 -16.17
C GLY A 94 -4.78 3.77 -16.77
N VAL A 95 -5.92 4.06 -16.18
CA VAL A 95 -6.72 5.26 -16.47
C VAL A 95 -6.49 6.25 -15.34
N TRP A 96 -6.06 7.45 -15.69
CA TRP A 96 -6.06 8.59 -14.79
C TRP A 96 -7.32 9.40 -15.04
N MET A 97 -8.02 9.76 -13.98
CA MET A 97 -9.30 10.47 -14.01
C MET A 97 -9.22 11.72 -13.14
N HIS A 98 -9.86 12.79 -13.59
CA HIS A 98 -9.99 14.04 -12.82
C HIS A 98 -11.36 14.65 -13.06
N GLY A 99 -12.05 15.06 -11.98
CA GLY A 99 -13.29 15.81 -12.01
C GLY A 99 -14.45 15.11 -12.74
N CYS A 100 -14.50 13.77 -12.74
CA CYS A 100 -15.55 13.01 -13.42
C CYS A 100 -16.41 12.20 -12.44
N ASP A 101 -17.64 11.84 -12.83
CA ASP A 101 -18.61 11.17 -11.97
C ASP A 101 -18.14 9.78 -11.48
N ALA A 102 -17.34 9.07 -12.28
CA ALA A 102 -16.79 7.77 -11.89
C ALA A 102 -15.92 7.81 -10.61
N ILE A 103 -15.38 8.97 -10.25
CA ILE A 103 -14.59 9.15 -9.02
C ILE A 103 -15.46 8.93 -7.77
N ARG A 104 -16.73 9.30 -7.80
CA ARG A 104 -17.68 9.07 -6.70
C ARG A 104 -17.92 7.58 -6.45
N ASP A 105 -17.95 6.77 -7.50
CA ASP A 105 -18.09 5.32 -7.38
C ASP A 105 -16.82 4.71 -6.77
N ILE A 106 -15.63 5.24 -7.13
CA ILE A 106 -14.34 4.83 -6.55
C ILE A 106 -14.26 5.24 -5.07
N GLU A 107 -14.73 6.43 -4.72
CA GLU A 107 -14.81 6.89 -3.32
C GLU A 107 -15.69 5.97 -2.48
N ALA A 108 -16.89 5.65 -2.98
CA ALA A 108 -17.80 4.73 -2.32
C ALA A 108 -17.20 3.31 -2.16
N ASP A 109 -16.38 2.86 -3.12
CA ASP A 109 -15.63 1.61 -3.03
C ASP A 109 -14.54 1.68 -1.93
N PHE A 110 -13.83 2.81 -1.81
CA PHE A 110 -12.88 3.03 -0.71
C PHE A 110 -13.57 3.10 0.65
N ASP A 111 -14.74 3.71 0.76
CA ASP A 111 -15.52 3.74 2.02
C ASP A 111 -15.91 2.34 2.46
N LYS A 112 -16.33 1.50 1.52
CA LYS A 112 -16.61 0.09 1.79
C LYS A 112 -15.32 -0.66 2.16
N LEU A 113 -14.22 -0.39 1.46
CA LEU A 113 -12.92 -1.01 1.74
C LEU A 113 -12.43 -0.68 3.17
N ILE A 114 -12.67 0.53 3.67
CA ILE A 114 -12.38 0.92 5.05
C ILE A 114 -13.18 0.06 6.04
N GLN A 115 -14.49 -0.11 5.80
CA GLN A 115 -15.36 -0.90 6.67
C GLN A 115 -14.98 -2.40 6.70
N ASP A 116 -14.50 -2.93 5.58
CA ASP A 116 -14.11 -4.32 5.40
C ASP A 116 -12.65 -4.60 5.78
N SER A 117 -11.92 -3.60 6.29
CA SER A 117 -10.48 -3.71 6.60
C SER A 117 -10.20 -3.49 8.09
N GLU A 118 -9.18 -4.18 8.60
CA GLU A 118 -8.60 -3.93 9.92
C GLU A 118 -7.51 -2.85 9.81
N GLU A 119 -7.62 -1.77 10.57
CA GLU A 119 -6.53 -0.82 10.70
C GLU A 119 -5.42 -1.41 11.59
N VAL A 120 -4.24 -1.61 11.01
CA VAL A 120 -3.09 -2.21 11.70
C VAL A 120 -2.00 -1.19 12.06
N THR A 121 -2.28 0.10 11.91
CA THR A 121 -1.33 1.20 12.14
C THR A 121 -0.66 1.09 13.50
N ASP A 122 -1.42 0.95 14.60
CA ASP A 122 -0.88 0.91 15.96
C ASP A 122 -0.01 -0.31 16.20
N LYS A 123 -0.38 -1.47 15.63
CA LYS A 123 0.40 -2.71 15.71
C LYS A 123 1.82 -2.56 15.15
N TYR A 124 2.02 -1.66 14.18
CA TYR A 124 3.32 -1.44 13.54
C TYR A 124 4.03 -0.17 14.00
N ARG A 125 3.40 0.65 14.84
CA ARG A 125 3.99 1.89 15.40
C ARG A 125 5.13 1.59 16.36
N ASP A 126 4.97 0.65 17.27
CA ASP A 126 5.94 0.35 18.35
C ASP A 126 7.19 -0.41 17.89
N GLY A 127 7.22 -0.87 16.65
CA GLY A 127 8.40 -1.46 16.02
C GLY A 127 8.99 -2.71 16.73
N ARG A 128 8.30 -3.27 17.73
CA ARG A 128 8.72 -4.46 18.49
C ARG A 128 8.58 -5.73 17.65
N LYS A 129 9.45 -5.89 16.66
CA LYS A 129 9.57 -7.17 15.95
C LYS A 129 10.76 -7.94 16.50
N ASN A 130 10.63 -9.27 16.49
CA ASN A 130 11.75 -10.18 16.79
C ASN A 130 12.93 -9.85 15.86
N ILE A 131 14.14 -9.83 16.43
CA ILE A 131 15.40 -9.50 15.71
C ILE A 131 15.56 -10.41 14.47
N ALA A 132 15.21 -11.69 14.57
CA ALA A 132 15.27 -12.64 13.45
C ALA A 132 14.33 -12.23 12.30
N VAL A 133 13.10 -11.78 12.62
CA VAL A 133 12.14 -11.28 11.62
C VAL A 133 12.66 -10.00 10.96
N ARG A 134 13.29 -9.10 11.73
CA ARG A 134 13.91 -7.88 11.17
C ARG A 134 15.06 -8.20 10.23
N GLY A 135 15.94 -9.15 10.62
CA GLY A 135 17.05 -9.61 9.78
C GLY A 135 16.53 -10.19 8.46
N TRP A 136 15.56 -11.08 8.51
CA TRP A 136 14.89 -11.61 7.33
C TRP A 136 14.30 -10.52 6.42
N GLN A 137 13.58 -9.56 7.01
CA GLN A 137 13.00 -8.44 6.27
C GLN A 137 14.06 -7.55 5.60
N CYS A 138 15.23 -7.34 6.24
CA CYS A 138 16.34 -6.62 5.62
C CYS A 138 16.88 -7.37 4.39
N ILE A 139 17.07 -8.68 4.49
CA ILE A 139 17.55 -9.50 3.36
C ILE A 139 16.52 -9.45 2.21
N MET A 140 15.23 -9.61 2.51
CA MET A 140 14.18 -9.56 1.49
C MET A 140 14.08 -8.19 0.81
N ARG A 141 14.36 -7.10 1.52
CA ARG A 141 14.42 -5.76 0.92
C ARG A 141 15.58 -5.57 -0.04
N LEU A 142 16.71 -6.25 0.15
CA LEU A 142 17.83 -6.20 -0.80
C LEU A 142 17.47 -6.81 -2.15
N ILE A 143 16.60 -7.82 -2.16
CA ILE A 143 16.14 -8.47 -3.38
C ILE A 143 14.79 -7.93 -3.88
N ALA A 144 14.19 -6.98 -3.17
CA ALA A 144 12.89 -6.39 -3.50
C ALA A 144 12.80 -5.86 -4.96
N PRO A 145 13.85 -5.24 -5.55
CA PRO A 145 13.81 -4.82 -6.95
C PRO A 145 13.71 -5.98 -7.96
N LEU A 146 13.92 -7.23 -7.52
CA LEU A 146 13.85 -8.43 -8.35
C LEU A 146 12.51 -9.20 -8.17
N LEU A 147 11.70 -8.79 -7.19
CA LEU A 147 10.40 -9.38 -6.87
C LEU A 147 9.27 -8.61 -7.58
#